data_3a9f6083751e63bb7fb4b475ca5a762a
#
_entry.id   3a9f6083751e63bb7fb4b475ca5a762a
#
_cell.length_a   1.000
_cell.length_b   1.000
_cell.length_c   1.000
_cell.angle_alpha   90.00
_cell.angle_beta   90.00
_cell.angle_gamma   90.00
#
_symmetry.space_group_name_H-M   'P 1'
#
loop_
_entity.id
_entity.type
_entity.pdbx_description
1 polymer ?
#
loop_
_entity_poly.entity_id
_entity_poly.type
_entity_poly.pdbx_seq_one_letter_code
_entity_poly.pdbx_strand_id
1 'polypeptide(L)'
;MYSQIQILNKFKTGREKNLQLFFGKSLIKNIKICDIYRFNGNLNKDDYSLACELLSNPISQQVFFKNNTEKILKKFGNFSWILEIGYLPGVTDNLGNTATEIICEKLNFNQDNFKIRSSQLYLLLTSNKSIISDIAKECSNSLVNKITLKSFKEFVKGKNNLLEQHIDSLENKYITKSVNL
;
A
#
# COMPACT_ATOMS: atom_id res chain seq x y z
N MET A 1 11.66 -11.44 -10.21
CA MET A 1 12.08 -10.22 -9.51
C MET A 1 10.91 -9.62 -8.77
N TYR A 2 11.10 -9.20 -7.53
CA TYR A 2 10.04 -8.75 -6.63
C TYR A 2 10.24 -7.28 -6.31
N SER A 3 9.22 -6.45 -6.57
CA SER A 3 9.25 -4.98 -6.36
C SER A 3 8.33 -4.50 -5.23
N GLN A 4 7.55 -5.38 -4.64
CA GLN A 4 6.64 -5.01 -3.54
C GLN A 4 6.25 -6.20 -2.67
N ILE A 5 5.94 -5.92 -1.40
CA ILE A 5 5.31 -6.82 -0.43
C ILE A 5 3.91 -6.28 -0.12
N GLN A 6 2.92 -7.18 -0.05
CA GLN A 6 1.54 -6.87 0.35
C GLN A 6 1.20 -7.69 1.58
N ILE A 7 0.84 -7.04 2.68
CA ILE A 7 0.60 -7.66 3.97
C ILE A 7 -0.86 -7.45 4.38
N LEU A 8 -1.59 -8.54 4.57
CA LEU A 8 -2.96 -8.52 5.08
C LEU A 8 -3.04 -9.22 6.44
N ASN A 9 -3.84 -8.65 7.34
CA ASN A 9 -4.17 -9.32 8.58
C ASN A 9 -5.09 -10.53 8.31
N LYS A 10 -4.79 -11.67 8.94
CA LYS A 10 -5.60 -12.90 8.83
C LYS A 10 -7.00 -12.72 9.39
N PHE A 11 -7.12 -11.89 10.44
CA PHE A 11 -8.37 -11.57 11.11
C PHE A 11 -8.80 -10.13 10.81
N LYS A 12 -10.06 -9.82 11.11
CA LYS A 12 -10.59 -8.47 10.98
C LYS A 12 -10.01 -7.57 12.06
N THR A 13 -9.36 -6.49 11.64
CA THR A 13 -8.72 -5.53 12.56
C THR A 13 -9.73 -4.60 13.24
N GLY A 14 -9.32 -3.96 14.34
CA GLY A 14 -10.13 -2.93 15.00
C GLY A 14 -10.46 -1.77 14.05
N ARG A 15 -9.49 -1.33 13.23
CA ARG A 15 -9.69 -0.26 12.24
C ARG A 15 -10.73 -0.63 11.18
N GLU A 16 -10.69 -1.85 10.66
CA GLU A 16 -11.71 -2.35 9.71
C GLU A 16 -13.10 -2.39 10.34
N LYS A 17 -13.19 -2.82 11.62
CA LYS A 17 -14.46 -2.83 12.37
C LYS A 17 -14.99 -1.42 12.60
N ASN A 18 -14.14 -0.49 13.03
CA ASN A 18 -14.52 0.88 13.32
C ASN A 18 -15.00 1.61 12.07
N LEU A 19 -14.32 1.49 10.94
CA LEU A 19 -14.77 2.07 9.68
C LEU A 19 -16.13 1.49 9.24
N GLN A 20 -16.32 0.19 9.40
CA GLN A 20 -17.60 -0.46 9.06
C GLN A 20 -18.75 -0.05 10.01
N LEU A 21 -18.44 0.24 11.26
CA LEU A 21 -19.43 0.78 12.22
C LEU A 21 -19.75 2.24 11.93
N PHE A 22 -18.73 3.06 11.70
CA PHE A 22 -18.88 4.49 11.47
C PHE A 22 -19.70 4.79 10.19
N PHE A 23 -19.40 4.15 9.08
CA PHE A 23 -20.09 4.33 7.82
C PHE A 23 -21.37 3.47 7.66
N GLY A 24 -21.56 2.48 8.53
CA GLY A 24 -22.70 1.56 8.51
C GLY A 24 -22.41 0.25 7.76
N LYS A 25 -22.74 -0.87 8.41
CA LYS A 25 -22.54 -2.23 7.86
C LYS A 25 -23.38 -2.49 6.60
N SER A 26 -24.49 -1.81 6.43
CA SER A 26 -25.35 -1.89 5.24
C SER A 26 -24.67 -1.28 4.01
N LEU A 27 -23.88 -0.24 4.20
CA LEU A 27 -23.18 0.49 3.13
C LEU A 27 -21.83 -0.13 2.80
N ILE A 28 -21.08 -0.59 3.81
CA ILE A 28 -19.80 -1.30 3.63
C ILE A 28 -20.00 -2.77 4.04
N LYS A 29 -20.33 -3.61 3.06
CA LYS A 29 -20.57 -5.04 3.29
C LYS A 29 -19.30 -5.80 3.67
N ASN A 30 -18.17 -5.42 3.07
CA ASN A 30 -16.86 -5.98 3.40
C ASN A 30 -15.77 -4.91 3.27
N ILE A 31 -14.76 -4.98 4.14
CA ILE A 31 -13.57 -4.14 4.11
C ILE A 31 -12.37 -4.95 4.56
N LYS A 32 -11.26 -4.81 3.83
CA LYS A 32 -9.94 -5.30 4.19
C LYS A 32 -8.90 -4.22 3.95
N ILE A 33 -7.97 -4.09 4.89
CA ILE A 33 -6.84 -3.17 4.79
C ILE A 33 -5.58 -3.98 4.58
N CYS A 34 -4.80 -3.61 3.56
CA CYS A 34 -3.54 -4.21 3.19
C CYS A 34 -2.43 -3.16 3.30
N ASP A 35 -1.38 -3.46 4.03
CA ASP A 35 -0.17 -2.64 4.04
C ASP A 35 0.71 -3.05 2.85
N ILE A 36 1.21 -2.07 2.12
CA ILE A 36 2.04 -2.26 0.93
C ILE A 36 3.39 -1.60 1.15
N TYR A 37 4.45 -2.35 0.91
CA TYR A 37 5.82 -1.86 0.87
C TYR A 37 6.35 -2.04 -0.56
N ARG A 38 6.73 -0.93 -1.21
CA ARG A 38 7.30 -0.91 -2.56
C ARG A 38 8.77 -0.57 -2.49
N PHE A 39 9.57 -1.33 -3.25
CA PHE A 39 11.00 -1.14 -3.37
C PHE A 39 11.33 -0.34 -4.63
N ASN A 40 12.31 0.54 -4.58
CA ASN A 40 12.84 1.23 -5.74
C ASN A 40 13.74 0.33 -6.63
N GLY A 41 13.96 -0.92 -6.21
CA GLY A 41 14.70 -1.96 -6.93
C GLY A 41 13.95 -3.28 -6.92
N ASN A 42 14.61 -4.32 -7.40
CA ASN A 42 14.08 -5.67 -7.38
C ASN A 42 14.91 -6.55 -6.45
N LEU A 43 14.24 -7.27 -5.57
CA LEU A 43 14.85 -8.30 -4.74
C LEU A 43 14.91 -9.63 -5.49
N ASN A 44 15.96 -10.42 -5.25
CA ASN A 44 15.98 -11.83 -5.60
C ASN A 44 14.98 -12.61 -4.71
N LYS A 45 14.87 -13.91 -4.91
CA LYS A 45 13.90 -14.75 -4.18
C LYS A 45 14.21 -14.86 -2.69
N ASP A 46 15.48 -15.01 -2.35
CA ASP A 46 15.92 -15.24 -0.98
C ASP A 46 15.85 -13.94 -0.16
N ASP A 47 16.34 -12.84 -0.70
CA ASP A 47 16.21 -11.51 -0.11
C ASP A 47 14.75 -11.12 0.09
N TYR A 48 13.90 -11.45 -0.90
CA TYR A 48 12.46 -11.19 -0.79
C TYR A 48 11.80 -12.02 0.31
N SER A 49 12.19 -13.30 0.45
CA SER A 49 11.68 -14.16 1.53
C SER A 49 12.03 -13.59 2.90
N LEU A 50 13.29 -13.19 3.07
CA LEU A 50 13.76 -12.56 4.30
C LEU A 50 13.05 -11.22 4.56
N ALA A 51 12.86 -10.38 3.55
CA ALA A 51 12.11 -9.13 3.68
C ALA A 51 10.64 -9.37 4.12
N CYS A 52 9.99 -10.42 3.60
CA CYS A 52 8.65 -10.81 4.04
C CYS A 52 8.62 -11.20 5.53
N GLU A 53 9.62 -11.94 6.00
CA GLU A 53 9.73 -12.35 7.41
C GLU A 53 9.96 -11.14 8.33
N LEU A 54 10.82 -10.22 7.91
CA LEU A 54 11.17 -9.02 8.70
C LEU A 54 10.01 -8.03 8.79
N LEU A 55 9.22 -7.87 7.74
CA LEU A 55 8.15 -6.87 7.66
C LEU A 55 6.77 -7.40 8.06
N SER A 56 6.59 -8.70 8.26
CA SER A 56 5.28 -9.28 8.61
C SER A 56 5.34 -10.15 9.86
N ASN A 57 4.21 -10.21 10.57
CA ASN A 57 4.02 -11.15 11.67
C ASN A 57 3.32 -12.42 11.15
N PRO A 58 4.00 -13.58 11.04
CA PRO A 58 3.45 -14.79 10.46
C PRO A 58 2.25 -15.38 11.24
N ILE A 59 2.09 -15.01 12.53
CA ILE A 59 0.96 -15.47 13.35
C ILE A 59 -0.32 -14.75 12.95
N SER A 60 -0.29 -13.42 12.87
CA SER A 60 -1.46 -12.57 12.67
C SER A 60 -1.62 -12.07 11.25
N GLN A 61 -0.55 -12.12 10.44
CA GLN A 61 -0.50 -11.55 9.10
C GLN A 61 -0.20 -12.61 8.05
N GLN A 62 -0.48 -12.27 6.80
CA GLN A 62 -0.16 -13.07 5.64
C GLN A 62 0.34 -12.17 4.53
N VAL A 63 1.46 -12.56 3.92
CA VAL A 63 2.02 -11.90 2.75
C VAL A 63 1.35 -12.42 1.48
N PHE A 64 1.00 -11.50 0.58
CA PHE A 64 0.46 -11.80 -0.73
C PHE A 64 1.38 -11.25 -1.82
N PHE A 65 1.48 -12.01 -2.90
CA PHE A 65 2.20 -11.60 -4.11
C PHE A 65 1.24 -10.89 -5.06
N LYS A 66 1.75 -9.99 -5.88
CA LYS A 66 0.99 -9.19 -6.87
C LYS A 66 0.02 -10.03 -7.72
N ASN A 67 0.35 -11.29 -8.01
CA ASN A 67 -0.43 -12.19 -8.87
C ASN A 67 -1.43 -13.08 -8.09
N ASN A 68 -1.60 -12.89 -6.79
CA ASN A 68 -2.43 -13.76 -5.95
C ASN A 68 -3.83 -13.19 -5.66
N THR A 69 -4.36 -12.36 -6.54
CA THR A 69 -5.71 -11.75 -6.36
C THR A 69 -6.79 -12.78 -6.11
N GLU A 70 -6.75 -13.92 -6.80
CA GLU A 70 -7.72 -15.01 -6.57
C GLU A 70 -7.64 -15.59 -5.15
N LYS A 71 -6.43 -15.68 -4.58
CA LYS A 71 -6.25 -16.15 -3.20
C LYS A 71 -6.82 -15.14 -2.20
N ILE A 72 -6.68 -13.84 -2.48
CA ILE A 72 -7.28 -12.77 -1.65
C ILE A 72 -8.80 -12.91 -1.67
N LEU A 73 -9.41 -13.05 -2.86
CA LEU A 73 -10.85 -13.21 -3.01
C LEU A 73 -11.38 -14.48 -2.31
N LYS A 74 -10.72 -15.63 -2.51
CA LYS A 74 -11.10 -16.88 -1.87
C LYS A 74 -11.06 -16.79 -0.35
N LYS A 75 -10.11 -16.05 0.22
CA LYS A 75 -9.93 -15.98 1.67
C LYS A 75 -10.74 -14.88 2.35
N PHE A 76 -10.88 -13.71 1.73
CA PHE A 76 -11.46 -12.52 2.35
C PHE A 76 -12.79 -12.08 1.73
N GLY A 77 -13.25 -12.76 0.69
CA GLY A 77 -14.51 -12.47 0.00
C GLY A 77 -14.38 -11.48 -1.14
N ASN A 78 -15.54 -11.06 -1.65
CA ASN A 78 -15.60 -10.19 -2.82
C ASN A 78 -15.36 -8.71 -2.45
N PHE A 79 -14.82 -7.97 -3.42
CA PHE A 79 -14.63 -6.53 -3.35
C PHE A 79 -15.09 -5.86 -4.66
N SER A 80 -15.50 -4.61 -4.57
CA SER A 80 -15.94 -3.83 -5.73
C SER A 80 -14.98 -2.67 -6.05
N TRP A 81 -14.30 -2.15 -5.02
CA TRP A 81 -13.45 -0.98 -5.13
C TRP A 81 -12.15 -1.16 -4.38
N ILE A 82 -11.15 -0.42 -4.85
CA ILE A 82 -9.84 -0.29 -4.23
C ILE A 82 -9.53 1.19 -4.04
N LEU A 83 -9.22 1.54 -2.81
CA LEU A 83 -8.71 2.84 -2.43
C LEU A 83 -7.29 2.66 -1.91
N GLU A 84 -6.31 3.29 -2.55
CA GLU A 84 -4.94 3.31 -2.06
C GLU A 84 -4.59 4.70 -1.54
N ILE A 85 -4.01 4.74 -0.34
CA ILE A 85 -3.55 5.94 0.35
C ILE A 85 -2.06 5.81 0.58
N GLY A 86 -1.28 6.61 -0.11
CA GLY A 86 0.17 6.73 0.06
C GLY A 86 0.57 8.15 0.47
N TYR A 87 1.86 8.45 0.44
CA TYR A 87 2.38 9.76 0.76
C TYR A 87 2.62 10.59 -0.51
N LEU A 88 2.44 11.90 -0.41
CA LEU A 88 2.85 12.85 -1.44
C LEU A 88 4.39 12.91 -1.53
N PRO A 89 4.93 13.26 -2.71
CA PRO A 89 6.37 13.53 -2.84
C PRO A 89 6.83 14.58 -1.83
N GLY A 90 7.99 14.35 -1.21
CA GLY A 90 8.55 15.25 -0.20
C GLY A 90 7.99 15.08 1.21
N VAL A 91 6.93 14.28 1.39
CA VAL A 91 6.41 13.94 2.71
C VAL A 91 7.17 12.75 3.29
N THR A 92 7.51 12.83 4.57
CA THR A 92 8.23 11.76 5.28
C THR A 92 7.33 10.54 5.45
N ASP A 93 7.80 9.40 4.94
CA ASP A 93 7.19 8.08 5.10
C ASP A 93 7.93 7.32 6.21
N ASN A 94 7.52 7.50 7.47
CA ASN A 94 8.19 6.88 8.61
C ASN A 94 8.18 5.33 8.53
N LEU A 95 7.08 4.72 8.08
CA LEU A 95 7.00 3.26 7.93
C LEU A 95 7.94 2.76 6.83
N GLY A 96 7.96 3.46 5.68
CA GLY A 96 8.86 3.15 4.59
C GLY A 96 10.33 3.33 4.97
N ASN A 97 10.66 4.39 5.72
CA ASN A 97 12.02 4.64 6.20
C ASN A 97 12.47 3.55 7.17
N THR A 98 11.66 3.21 8.19
CA THR A 98 11.97 2.12 9.13
C THR A 98 12.12 0.78 8.42
N ALA A 99 11.24 0.48 7.46
CA ALA A 99 11.37 -0.73 6.63
C ALA A 99 12.68 -0.72 5.81
N THR A 100 13.07 0.44 5.27
CA THR A 100 14.33 0.61 4.56
C THR A 100 15.53 0.30 5.46
N GLU A 101 15.57 0.89 6.66
CA GLU A 101 16.64 0.68 7.64
C GLU A 101 16.80 -0.80 7.99
N ILE A 102 15.68 -1.48 8.34
CA ILE A 102 15.68 -2.89 8.72
C ILE A 102 16.19 -3.77 7.57
N ILE A 103 15.69 -3.55 6.35
CA ILE A 103 16.06 -4.37 5.19
C ILE A 103 17.52 -4.11 4.78
N CYS A 104 17.93 -2.85 4.75
CA CYS A 104 19.32 -2.51 4.40
C CYS A 104 20.32 -3.08 5.40
N GLU A 105 20.02 -3.01 6.70
CA GLU A 105 20.87 -3.62 7.73
C GLU A 105 21.00 -5.13 7.55
N LYS A 106 19.89 -5.83 7.31
CA LYS A 106 19.89 -7.30 7.22
C LYS A 106 20.42 -7.86 5.92
N LEU A 107 20.25 -7.14 4.82
CA LEU A 107 20.72 -7.56 3.48
C LEU A 107 22.05 -6.90 3.08
N ASN A 108 22.65 -6.06 3.94
CA ASN A 108 23.84 -5.27 3.64
C ASN A 108 23.67 -4.38 2.39
N PHE A 109 22.49 -3.79 2.22
CA PHE A 109 22.22 -2.85 1.14
C PHE A 109 22.61 -1.43 1.55
N ASN A 110 23.07 -0.63 0.58
CA ASN A 110 23.30 0.80 0.81
C ASN A 110 21.97 1.53 0.80
N GLN A 111 21.66 2.25 1.91
CA GLN A 111 20.43 3.03 2.08
C GLN A 111 20.30 4.19 1.07
N ASP A 112 21.38 4.68 0.48
CA ASP A 112 21.31 5.72 -0.56
C ASP A 112 20.72 5.17 -1.87
N ASN A 113 20.93 3.88 -2.13
CA ASN A 113 20.52 3.22 -3.37
C ASN A 113 19.26 2.36 -3.23
N PHE A 114 18.87 1.99 -2.01
CA PHE A 114 17.72 1.15 -1.76
C PHE A 114 16.73 1.85 -0.82
N LYS A 115 15.51 2.06 -1.28
CA LYS A 115 14.45 2.71 -0.51
C LYS A 115 13.13 1.97 -0.63
N ILE A 116 12.38 1.99 0.47
CA ILE A 116 11.04 1.43 0.56
C ILE A 116 10.04 2.56 0.76
N ARG A 117 8.92 2.51 0.03
CA ARG A 117 7.77 3.38 0.21
C ARG A 117 6.59 2.58 0.71
N SER A 118 5.92 3.11 1.74
CA SER A 118 4.73 2.47 2.28
C SER A 118 3.44 3.11 1.76
N SER A 119 2.38 2.30 1.68
CA SER A 119 1.01 2.76 1.43
C SER A 119 0.01 1.78 2.03
N GLN A 120 -1.24 2.22 2.20
CA GLN A 120 -2.35 1.37 2.62
C GLN A 120 -3.37 1.21 1.51
N LEU A 121 -3.73 -0.04 1.23
CA LEU A 121 -4.74 -0.42 0.26
C LEU A 121 -6.01 -0.87 0.99
N TYR A 122 -7.10 -0.20 0.74
CA TYR A 122 -8.43 -0.53 1.25
C TYR A 122 -9.19 -1.28 0.17
N LEU A 123 -9.50 -2.53 0.42
CA LEU A 123 -10.37 -3.36 -0.41
C LEU A 123 -11.80 -3.23 0.13
N LEU A 124 -12.72 -2.72 -0.67
CA LEU A 124 -14.07 -2.34 -0.25
C LEU A 124 -15.13 -3.08 -1.06
N LEU A 125 -16.13 -3.64 -0.37
CA LEU A 125 -17.37 -4.12 -0.99
C LEU A 125 -18.51 -3.16 -0.67
N THR A 126 -18.80 -2.27 -1.60
CA THR A 126 -19.90 -1.30 -1.52
C THR A 126 -20.50 -1.07 -2.90
N SER A 127 -21.81 -0.83 -2.96
CA SER A 127 -22.50 -0.36 -4.16
C SER A 127 -22.52 1.17 -4.25
N ASN A 128 -22.24 1.86 -3.15
CA ASN A 128 -22.30 3.32 -3.07
C ASN A 128 -20.90 3.92 -3.28
N LYS A 129 -20.70 4.59 -4.42
CA LYS A 129 -19.40 5.20 -4.76
C LYS A 129 -19.10 6.44 -3.88
N SER A 130 -20.11 7.18 -3.41
CA SER A 130 -19.88 8.38 -2.59
C SER A 130 -19.20 8.04 -1.26
N ILE A 131 -19.54 6.90 -0.67
CA ILE A 131 -18.98 6.46 0.61
C ILE A 131 -17.46 6.23 0.52
N ILE A 132 -16.93 5.93 -0.67
CA ILE A 132 -15.50 5.73 -0.87
C ILE A 132 -14.76 7.06 -0.72
N SER A 133 -15.34 8.14 -1.25
CA SER A 133 -14.80 9.49 -1.06
C SER A 133 -14.80 9.90 0.41
N ASP A 134 -15.85 9.52 1.15
CA ASP A 134 -15.95 9.83 2.57
C ASP A 134 -14.95 9.01 3.39
N ILE A 135 -14.75 7.71 3.06
CA ILE A 135 -13.70 6.88 3.64
C ILE A 135 -12.31 7.48 3.33
N ALA A 136 -12.10 7.93 2.10
CA ALA A 136 -10.83 8.55 1.72
C ALA A 136 -10.54 9.80 2.55
N LYS A 137 -11.53 10.68 2.74
CA LYS A 137 -11.41 11.89 3.58
C LYS A 137 -11.12 11.55 5.05
N GLU A 138 -11.82 10.54 5.59
CA GLU A 138 -11.65 10.11 6.97
C GLU A 138 -10.28 9.46 7.21
N CYS A 139 -9.76 8.72 6.22
CA CYS A 139 -8.52 7.94 6.36
C CYS A 139 -7.27 8.68 5.89
N SER A 140 -7.39 9.86 5.29
CA SER A 140 -6.27 10.60 4.71
C SER A 140 -6.32 12.09 4.99
N ASN A 141 -5.14 12.71 4.92
CA ASN A 141 -5.00 14.16 4.92
C ASN A 141 -4.48 14.59 3.53
N SER A 142 -5.25 15.43 2.82
CA SER A 142 -4.91 15.89 1.47
C SER A 142 -3.59 16.67 1.37
N LEU A 143 -3.09 17.20 2.48
CA LEU A 143 -1.81 17.91 2.54
C LEU A 143 -0.60 16.98 2.55
N VAL A 144 -0.79 15.72 2.95
CA VAL A 144 0.31 14.75 3.11
C VAL A 144 0.09 13.44 2.34
N ASN A 145 -1.16 13.14 1.95
CA ASN A 145 -1.48 11.87 1.32
C ASN A 145 -1.87 12.02 -0.15
N LYS A 146 -1.41 11.06 -0.95
CA LYS A 146 -1.88 10.79 -2.30
C LYS A 146 -2.93 9.69 -2.24
N ILE A 147 -4.08 9.95 -2.84
CA ILE A 147 -5.21 9.02 -2.92
C ILE A 147 -5.35 8.52 -4.35
N THR A 148 -5.52 7.22 -4.50
CA THR A 148 -5.86 6.59 -5.78
C THR A 148 -7.04 5.66 -5.61
N LEU A 149 -8.05 5.84 -6.48
CA LEU A 149 -9.27 5.03 -6.48
C LEU A 149 -9.39 4.27 -7.81
N LYS A 150 -9.67 2.97 -7.73
CA LYS A 150 -9.97 2.12 -8.89
C LYS A 150 -11.08 1.13 -8.59
N SER A 151 -11.76 0.68 -9.65
CA SER A 151 -12.62 -0.49 -9.51
C SER A 151 -11.76 -1.74 -9.30
N PHE A 152 -12.31 -2.71 -8.56
CA PHE A 152 -11.60 -3.98 -8.34
C PHE A 152 -11.35 -4.73 -9.64
N LYS A 153 -12.25 -4.60 -10.64
CA LYS A 153 -12.09 -5.20 -11.98
C LYS A 153 -10.88 -4.65 -12.73
N GLU A 154 -10.63 -3.35 -12.64
CA GLU A 154 -9.46 -2.70 -13.28
C GLU A 154 -8.17 -3.12 -12.59
N PHE A 155 -8.20 -3.27 -11.28
CA PHE A 155 -7.07 -3.76 -10.50
C PHE A 155 -6.67 -5.18 -10.91
N VAL A 156 -7.62 -6.11 -11.01
CA VAL A 156 -7.37 -7.51 -11.40
C VAL A 156 -6.83 -7.63 -12.83
N LYS A 157 -7.30 -6.77 -13.77
CA LYS A 157 -6.86 -6.79 -15.17
C LYS A 157 -5.44 -6.27 -15.41
N GLY A 158 -4.70 -5.98 -14.32
CA GLY A 158 -3.28 -5.61 -14.44
C GLY A 158 -3.02 -4.20 -15.01
N LYS A 159 -4.04 -3.34 -15.14
CA LYS A 159 -3.86 -1.90 -15.36
C LYS A 159 -3.33 -1.21 -14.10
N ASN A 160 -2.31 -1.83 -13.50
CA ASN A 160 -1.97 -1.75 -12.07
C ASN A 160 -0.86 -0.77 -11.75
N ASN A 161 -0.44 0.05 -12.69
CA ASN A 161 0.61 1.04 -12.41
C ASN A 161 0.00 2.25 -11.69
N LEU A 162 -0.47 2.02 -10.46
CA LEU A 162 -1.11 3.06 -9.67
C LEU A 162 -0.13 4.05 -9.06
N LEU A 163 1.05 3.57 -8.67
CA LEU A 163 2.10 4.41 -8.10
C LEU A 163 3.48 4.13 -8.73
N GLU A 164 3.66 3.05 -9.48
CA GLU A 164 4.95 2.71 -10.12
C GLU A 164 5.46 3.80 -11.07
N GLN A 165 4.58 4.53 -11.75
CA GLN A 165 4.98 5.62 -12.67
C GLN A 165 5.50 6.89 -11.97
N HIS A 166 5.43 6.97 -10.65
CA HIS A 166 5.82 8.18 -9.92
C HIS A 166 7.11 8.08 -9.11
N ILE A 167 7.70 6.90 -8.95
CA ILE A 167 8.98 6.77 -8.26
C ILE A 167 10.10 7.32 -9.13
N ASP A 168 10.09 7.00 -10.42
CA ASP A 168 11.18 7.40 -11.34
C ASP A 168 11.03 8.82 -11.90
N SER A 169 9.80 9.36 -12.00
CA SER A 169 9.58 10.67 -12.62
C SER A 169 9.70 11.86 -11.68
N LEU A 170 9.73 11.64 -10.39
CA LEU A 170 9.71 12.72 -9.38
C LEU A 170 11.10 13.01 -8.79
N GLU A 171 12.04 12.06 -8.83
CA GLU A 171 13.44 12.36 -8.49
C GLU A 171 14.08 13.34 -9.48
N ASN A 172 13.58 13.41 -10.71
CA ASN A 172 14.10 14.31 -11.75
C ASN A 172 13.41 15.69 -11.86
N LYS A 173 12.37 15.98 -11.06
CA LYS A 173 11.63 17.25 -11.18
C LYS A 173 11.88 18.28 -10.08
N TYR A 174 12.58 17.93 -9.03
CA TYR A 174 13.02 18.89 -8.00
C TYR A 174 14.47 19.28 -8.17
N ILE A 175 14.81 19.82 -9.36
CA ILE A 175 15.96 20.71 -9.46
C ILE A 175 15.53 21.99 -8.76
N THR A 176 16.02 22.19 -7.55
CA THR A 176 15.94 23.45 -6.82
C THR A 176 16.48 24.56 -7.72
N LYS A 177 15.61 25.45 -8.20
CA LYS A 177 16.07 26.75 -8.67
C LYS A 177 16.65 27.46 -7.45
N SER A 178 17.97 27.50 -7.37
CA SER A 178 18.64 28.41 -6.45
C SER A 178 18.19 29.84 -6.78
N VAL A 179 17.45 30.44 -5.89
CA VAL A 179 17.18 31.87 -5.92
C VAL A 179 18.48 32.52 -5.46
N ASN A 180 19.25 33.11 -6.38
CA ASN A 180 20.33 34.00 -6.02
C ASN A 180 19.68 35.25 -5.42
N LEU A 181 19.91 35.47 -4.12
CA LEU A 181 19.68 36.71 -3.42
C LEU A 181 20.79 37.68 -3.75
#